data_8340d0b2ecc244a55b8796f1697ae6b2
#
_entry.id   8340d0b2ecc244a55b8796f1697ae6b2
#
_cell.length_a   1.000
_cell.length_b   1.000
_cell.length_c   1.000
_cell.angle_alpha   90.00
_cell.angle_beta   90.00
_cell.angle_gamma   90.00
#
_symmetry.space_group_name_H-M   'P 1'
#
loop_
_entity.id
_entity.type
_entity.pdbx_description
1 polymer ?
#
loop_
_entity_poly.entity_id
_entity_poly.type
_entity_poly.pdbx_seq_one_letter_code
_entity_poly.pdbx_strand_id
1 'polypeptide(L)'
;MDKSQESTFVRLIPFFEKYGILLLILIMVAVLHILQPDVFLSWRNITNVFKQVSWQSMLALGVFMVIVTAGIDLSVGSIIMLSLMGLAIASKAGMPWYVVMLVAPAVGFLCGLFNGLGITLLKMPHPFIMTLGTLYIFRGVGNLISGGVPITGFADQIRVIGNGKIKLEAIWGEGSREYIPTSLILMIVIFFIFWVFLNHTRIGKWIYAIGGNPGAARAAGINVNRILIIVYTLCGFLAGIGGLILAGRTNSAYPNAGLQSELDAIAAVIIGGASFFGGRGTVLGVFAGVMIMGI
;
A
#
# COMPACT_ATOMS: atom_id res chain seq x y z
N MET A 1 -34.47 -30.49 15.73
CA MET A 1 -33.15 -30.36 16.34
C MET A 1 -33.17 -29.10 17.16
N ASP A 2 -32.98 -29.26 18.46
CA ASP A 2 -33.16 -28.24 19.48
C ASP A 2 -32.09 -27.17 19.37
N LYS A 3 -32.48 -25.90 19.14
CA LYS A 3 -31.61 -24.70 19.07
C LYS A 3 -31.02 -24.31 20.42
N SER A 4 -31.25 -25.07 21.47
CA SER A 4 -30.90 -24.72 22.86
C SER A 4 -29.51 -25.11 23.31
N GLN A 5 -28.69 -25.76 22.47
CA GLN A 5 -27.33 -26.19 22.78
C GLN A 5 -26.24 -25.65 21.83
N GLU A 6 -26.51 -24.58 21.08
CA GLU A 6 -25.39 -23.88 20.48
C GLU A 6 -24.51 -23.31 21.60
N SER A 7 -23.28 -23.83 21.70
CA SER A 7 -22.32 -23.36 22.69
C SER A 7 -22.17 -21.84 22.58
N THR A 8 -22.05 -21.15 23.71
CA THR A 8 -21.82 -19.68 23.76
C THR A 8 -20.70 -19.24 22.81
N PHE A 9 -19.76 -20.14 22.54
CA PHE A 9 -18.66 -19.95 21.60
C PHE A 9 -19.15 -19.76 20.15
N VAL A 10 -20.12 -20.55 19.70
CA VAL A 10 -20.68 -20.44 18.31
C VAL A 10 -21.39 -19.10 18.10
N ARG A 11 -22.04 -18.55 19.13
CA ARG A 11 -22.69 -17.24 19.09
C ARG A 11 -21.71 -16.08 19.02
N LEU A 12 -20.47 -16.27 19.48
CA LEU A 12 -19.43 -15.23 19.47
C LEU A 12 -18.68 -15.16 18.13
N ILE A 13 -18.69 -16.23 17.32
CA ILE A 13 -18.00 -16.26 16.01
C ILE A 13 -18.35 -15.05 15.12
N PRO A 14 -19.63 -14.72 14.86
CA PRO A 14 -19.99 -13.59 14.01
C PRO A 14 -19.51 -12.23 14.58
N PHE A 15 -19.42 -12.12 15.91
CA PHE A 15 -18.89 -10.93 16.56
C PHE A 15 -17.38 -10.79 16.31
N PHE A 16 -16.61 -11.87 16.47
CA PHE A 16 -15.17 -11.88 16.20
C PHE A 16 -14.85 -11.70 14.70
N GLU A 17 -15.64 -12.30 13.82
CA GLU A 17 -15.51 -12.07 12.36
C GLU A 17 -15.71 -10.59 12.01
N LYS A 18 -16.63 -9.90 12.67
CA LYS A 18 -16.95 -8.49 12.38
C LYS A 18 -16.01 -7.49 13.07
N TYR A 19 -15.65 -7.74 14.32
CA TYR A 19 -14.94 -6.79 15.17
C TYR A 19 -13.55 -7.25 15.62
N GLY A 20 -13.13 -8.47 15.28
CA GLY A 20 -11.88 -9.08 15.78
C GLY A 20 -10.64 -8.24 15.48
N ILE A 21 -10.56 -7.66 14.29
CA ILE A 21 -9.43 -6.79 13.90
C ILE A 21 -9.41 -5.51 14.76
N LEU A 22 -10.57 -4.88 14.97
CA LEU A 22 -10.67 -3.70 15.81
C LEU A 22 -10.30 -4.01 17.27
N LEU A 23 -10.77 -5.13 17.79
CA LEU A 23 -10.44 -5.62 19.12
C LEU A 23 -8.94 -5.87 19.27
N LEU A 24 -8.31 -6.49 18.27
CA LEU A 24 -6.87 -6.70 18.26
C LEU A 24 -6.09 -5.39 18.31
N ILE A 25 -6.46 -4.38 17.52
CA ILE A 25 -5.83 -3.05 17.55
C ILE A 25 -5.97 -2.44 18.96
N LEU A 26 -7.17 -2.49 19.55
CA LEU A 26 -7.41 -1.92 20.87
C LEU A 26 -6.58 -2.62 21.96
N ILE A 27 -6.47 -3.95 21.90
CA ILE A 27 -5.63 -4.73 22.81
C ILE A 27 -4.15 -4.36 22.65
N MET A 28 -3.64 -4.29 21.40
CA MET A 28 -2.26 -3.90 21.12
C MET A 28 -1.97 -2.49 21.66
N VAL A 29 -2.84 -1.53 21.39
CA VAL A 29 -2.71 -0.15 21.87
C VAL A 29 -2.70 -0.12 23.40
N ALA A 30 -3.60 -0.83 24.05
CA ALA A 30 -3.67 -0.89 25.51
C ALA A 30 -2.40 -1.51 26.12
N VAL A 31 -1.94 -2.65 25.59
CA VAL A 31 -0.72 -3.33 26.07
C VAL A 31 0.51 -2.45 25.89
N LEU A 32 0.69 -1.86 24.70
CA LEU A 32 1.85 -1.01 24.42
C LEU A 32 1.83 0.28 25.26
N HIS A 33 0.64 0.85 25.51
CA HIS A 33 0.53 2.01 26.39
C HIS A 33 0.86 1.66 27.86
N ILE A 34 0.44 0.48 28.34
CA ILE A 34 0.80 0.01 29.70
C ILE A 34 2.32 -0.20 29.82
N LEU A 35 2.95 -0.74 28.77
CA LEU A 35 4.40 -0.99 28.75
C LEU A 35 5.24 0.28 28.61
N GLN A 36 4.73 1.31 27.89
CA GLN A 36 5.44 2.56 27.59
C GLN A 36 4.49 3.78 27.69
N PRO A 37 4.00 4.11 28.91
CA PRO A 37 2.93 5.10 29.09
C PRO A 37 3.31 6.51 28.63
N ASP A 38 4.58 6.91 28.81
CA ASP A 38 5.04 8.26 28.48
C ASP A 38 5.37 8.46 26.99
N VAL A 39 5.57 7.35 26.26
CA VAL A 39 6.06 7.40 24.86
C VAL A 39 4.98 7.00 23.88
N PHE A 40 4.26 5.91 24.14
CA PHE A 40 3.44 5.24 23.14
C PHE A 40 2.31 6.12 22.59
N LEU A 41 1.49 6.75 23.42
CA LEU A 41 0.42 7.67 23.01
C LEU A 41 0.87 9.14 22.90
N SER A 42 2.20 9.40 22.96
CA SER A 42 2.69 10.77 22.70
C SER A 42 2.38 11.20 21.28
N TRP A 43 2.07 12.48 21.08
CA TRP A 43 1.80 13.05 19.75
C TRP A 43 2.94 12.78 18.75
N ARG A 44 4.17 12.84 19.25
CA ARG A 44 5.37 12.55 18.45
C ARG A 44 5.37 11.11 17.93
N ASN A 45 5.03 10.13 18.76
CA ASN A 45 5.00 8.73 18.36
C ASN A 45 3.84 8.46 17.41
N ILE A 46 2.64 8.94 17.73
CA ILE A 46 1.46 8.81 16.87
C ILE A 46 1.74 9.36 15.45
N THR A 47 2.32 10.56 15.37
CA THR A 47 2.65 11.16 14.06
C THR A 47 3.75 10.39 13.32
N ASN A 48 4.71 9.78 14.02
CA ASN A 48 5.73 8.93 13.40
C ASN A 48 5.15 7.64 12.87
N VAL A 49 4.24 6.99 13.61
CA VAL A 49 3.49 5.80 13.14
C VAL A 49 2.73 6.15 11.87
N PHE A 50 1.96 7.23 11.84
CA PHE A 50 1.24 7.64 10.64
C PHE A 50 2.15 7.95 9.44
N LYS A 51 3.31 8.56 9.66
CA LYS A 51 4.30 8.79 8.58
C LYS A 51 4.85 7.47 8.03
N GLN A 52 5.06 6.47 8.88
CA GLN A 52 5.51 5.15 8.45
C GLN A 52 4.42 4.41 7.71
N VAL A 53 3.25 4.33 8.29
CA VAL A 53 2.07 3.65 7.73
C VAL A 53 1.65 4.26 6.38
N SER A 54 1.83 5.58 6.17
CA SER A 54 1.37 6.26 4.96
C SER A 54 1.99 5.70 3.67
N TRP A 55 3.28 5.41 3.62
CA TRP A 55 3.89 4.85 2.40
C TRP A 55 3.61 3.34 2.26
N GLN A 56 3.59 2.59 3.37
CA GLN A 56 3.24 1.16 3.40
C GLN A 56 1.79 0.93 2.96
N SER A 57 0.89 1.84 3.33
CA SER A 57 -0.51 1.81 2.93
C SER A 57 -0.70 1.85 1.41
N MET A 58 0.16 2.56 0.69
CA MET A 58 0.09 2.61 -0.78
C MET A 58 0.35 1.23 -1.37
N LEU A 59 1.35 0.51 -0.85
CA LEU A 59 1.65 -0.86 -1.28
C LEU A 59 0.50 -1.80 -0.95
N ALA A 60 0.06 -1.77 0.30
CA ALA A 60 -1.02 -2.64 0.77
C ALA A 60 -2.31 -2.44 -0.05
N LEU A 61 -2.65 -1.19 -0.40
CA LEU A 61 -3.81 -0.89 -1.23
C LEU A 61 -3.65 -1.42 -2.67
N GLY A 62 -2.45 -1.33 -3.24
CA GLY A 62 -2.12 -1.92 -4.55
C GLY A 62 -2.20 -3.44 -4.53
N VAL A 63 -1.50 -4.06 -3.58
CA VAL A 63 -1.48 -5.52 -3.37
C VAL A 63 -2.87 -6.07 -3.05
N PHE A 64 -3.71 -5.32 -2.34
CA PHE A 64 -5.10 -5.68 -2.08
C PHE A 64 -5.88 -5.93 -3.37
N MET A 65 -5.80 -5.03 -4.35
CA MET A 65 -6.49 -5.23 -5.64
C MET A 65 -5.99 -6.48 -6.36
N VAL A 66 -4.69 -6.75 -6.29
CA VAL A 66 -4.08 -7.96 -6.87
C VAL A 66 -4.60 -9.20 -6.16
N ILE A 67 -4.59 -9.24 -4.81
CA ILE A 67 -5.09 -10.37 -4.00
C ILE A 67 -6.58 -10.59 -4.25
N VAL A 68 -7.38 -9.52 -4.35
CA VAL A 68 -8.82 -9.65 -4.66
C VAL A 68 -9.04 -10.33 -6.02
N THR A 69 -8.12 -10.21 -7.00
CA THR A 69 -8.18 -10.98 -8.26
C THR A 69 -7.56 -12.37 -8.18
N ALA A 70 -7.28 -12.90 -6.98
CA ALA A 70 -6.57 -14.15 -6.73
C ALA A 70 -5.14 -14.18 -7.31
N GLY A 71 -4.49 -13.00 -7.43
CA GLY A 71 -3.10 -12.84 -7.85
C GLY A 71 -2.17 -12.56 -6.67
N ILE A 72 -0.86 -12.60 -6.96
CA ILE A 72 0.20 -12.17 -6.03
C ILE A 72 1.17 -11.28 -6.80
N ASP A 73 1.55 -10.16 -6.21
CA ASP A 73 2.60 -9.28 -6.76
C ASP A 73 3.74 -9.13 -5.74
N LEU A 74 4.85 -9.79 -6.03
CA LEU A 74 6.06 -9.71 -5.22
C LEU A 74 6.99 -8.56 -5.65
N SER A 75 6.69 -7.89 -6.75
CA SER A 75 7.59 -6.85 -7.27
C SER A 75 7.40 -5.47 -6.63
N VAL A 76 6.34 -5.26 -5.84
CA VAL A 76 5.98 -3.93 -5.30
C VAL A 76 7.10 -3.28 -4.50
N GLY A 77 7.87 -4.05 -3.72
CA GLY A 77 9.02 -3.53 -2.98
C GLY A 77 10.17 -3.10 -3.90
N SER A 78 10.43 -3.83 -4.98
CA SER A 78 11.42 -3.45 -5.99
C SER A 78 10.94 -2.28 -6.87
N ILE A 79 9.64 -2.15 -7.11
CA ILE A 79 9.04 -0.99 -7.78
C ILE A 79 9.27 0.29 -6.96
N ILE A 80 9.10 0.24 -5.63
CA ILE A 80 9.45 1.38 -4.76
C ILE A 80 10.89 1.80 -4.98
N MET A 81 11.84 0.86 -4.89
CA MET A 81 13.24 1.15 -5.07
C MET A 81 13.52 1.78 -6.43
N LEU A 82 13.03 1.18 -7.52
CA LEU A 82 13.24 1.70 -8.86
C LEU A 82 12.59 3.07 -9.06
N SER A 83 11.41 3.30 -8.48
CA SER A 83 10.72 4.60 -8.48
C SER A 83 11.53 5.67 -7.75
N LEU A 84 12.11 5.34 -6.59
CA LEU A 84 13.01 6.20 -5.85
C LEU A 84 14.27 6.55 -6.66
N MET A 85 14.86 5.58 -7.35
CA MET A 85 16.05 5.81 -8.19
C MET A 85 15.71 6.70 -9.39
N GLY A 86 14.57 6.48 -10.04
CA GLY A 86 14.10 7.36 -11.12
C GLY A 86 13.91 8.80 -10.65
N LEU A 87 13.26 8.99 -9.50
CA LEU A 87 13.10 10.31 -8.87
C LEU A 87 14.47 10.94 -8.56
N ALA A 88 15.41 10.17 -8.02
CA ALA A 88 16.73 10.67 -7.66
C ALA A 88 17.54 11.12 -8.88
N ILE A 89 17.48 10.36 -10.00
CA ILE A 89 18.12 10.77 -11.27
C ILE A 89 17.53 12.08 -11.76
N ALA A 90 16.20 12.20 -11.82
CA ALA A 90 15.52 13.40 -12.28
C ALA A 90 15.88 14.61 -11.41
N SER A 91 15.98 14.42 -10.09
CA SER A 91 16.41 15.46 -9.15
C SER A 91 17.86 15.88 -9.39
N LYS A 92 18.78 14.92 -9.57
CA LYS A 92 20.19 15.21 -9.89
C LYS A 92 20.39 15.88 -11.25
N ALA A 93 19.53 15.57 -12.22
CA ALA A 93 19.52 16.24 -13.53
C ALA A 93 19.02 17.71 -13.48
N GLY A 94 18.66 18.21 -12.29
CA GLY A 94 18.17 19.57 -12.11
C GLY A 94 16.76 19.81 -12.66
N MET A 95 15.97 18.75 -12.84
CA MET A 95 14.59 18.90 -13.30
C MET A 95 13.74 19.67 -12.28
N PRO A 96 12.75 20.45 -12.72
CA PRO A 96 11.83 21.15 -11.83
C PRO A 96 11.15 20.16 -10.86
N TRP A 97 10.96 20.58 -9.61
CA TRP A 97 10.41 19.71 -8.55
C TRP A 97 9.08 19.04 -8.90
N TYR A 98 8.19 19.73 -9.62
CA TYR A 98 6.90 19.18 -10.05
C TYR A 98 7.04 18.05 -11.08
N VAL A 99 8.08 18.07 -11.92
CA VAL A 99 8.42 16.97 -12.83
C VAL A 99 8.99 15.81 -12.02
N VAL A 100 9.94 16.08 -11.11
CA VAL A 100 10.55 15.07 -10.23
C VAL A 100 9.50 14.31 -9.43
N MET A 101 8.47 15.02 -8.92
CA MET A 101 7.35 14.40 -8.19
C MET A 101 6.56 13.37 -9.03
N LEU A 102 6.43 13.62 -10.32
CA LEU A 102 5.69 12.73 -11.22
C LEU A 102 6.50 11.50 -11.65
N VAL A 103 7.84 11.55 -11.55
CA VAL A 103 8.71 10.46 -12.01
C VAL A 103 8.46 9.17 -11.22
N ALA A 104 8.38 9.23 -9.89
CA ALA A 104 8.19 8.02 -9.09
C ALA A 104 6.86 7.31 -9.38
N PRO A 105 5.69 7.98 -9.40
CA PRO A 105 4.44 7.37 -9.84
C PRO A 105 4.47 6.87 -11.30
N ALA A 106 5.15 7.59 -12.21
CA ALA A 106 5.26 7.19 -13.61
C ALA A 106 6.10 5.91 -13.77
N VAL A 107 7.24 5.81 -13.09
CA VAL A 107 8.06 4.58 -13.05
C VAL A 107 7.25 3.42 -12.49
N GLY A 108 6.55 3.64 -11.37
CA GLY A 108 5.67 2.62 -10.78
C GLY A 108 4.58 2.17 -11.74
N PHE A 109 3.93 3.11 -12.44
CA PHE A 109 2.93 2.83 -13.47
C PHE A 109 3.50 1.95 -14.60
N LEU A 110 4.68 2.29 -15.12
CA LEU A 110 5.33 1.54 -16.21
C LEU A 110 5.72 0.13 -15.76
N CYS A 111 6.25 -0.03 -14.54
CA CYS A 111 6.56 -1.34 -13.97
C CYS A 111 5.30 -2.21 -13.79
N GLY A 112 4.24 -1.64 -13.26
CA GLY A 112 2.95 -2.34 -13.10
C GLY A 112 2.32 -2.70 -14.45
N LEU A 113 2.40 -1.80 -15.44
CA LEU A 113 1.95 -2.08 -16.82
C LEU A 113 2.76 -3.22 -17.43
N PHE A 114 4.08 -3.23 -17.26
CA PHE A 114 4.96 -4.31 -17.72
C PHE A 114 4.55 -5.65 -17.11
N ASN A 115 4.29 -5.70 -15.79
CA ASN A 115 3.79 -6.90 -15.13
C ASN A 115 2.43 -7.34 -15.68
N GLY A 116 1.46 -6.43 -15.78
CA GLY A 116 0.13 -6.74 -16.29
C GLY A 116 0.13 -7.25 -17.72
N LEU A 117 0.91 -6.63 -18.60
CA LEU A 117 1.11 -7.10 -19.98
C LEU A 117 1.82 -8.45 -20.00
N GLY A 118 2.91 -8.63 -19.26
CA GLY A 118 3.65 -9.89 -19.20
C GLY A 118 2.75 -11.05 -18.74
N ILE A 119 1.97 -10.87 -17.68
CA ILE A 119 1.04 -11.89 -17.18
C ILE A 119 0.01 -12.29 -18.25
N THR A 120 -0.56 -11.29 -18.94
CA THR A 120 -1.70 -11.53 -19.84
C THR A 120 -1.28 -11.95 -21.24
N LEU A 121 -0.23 -11.35 -21.82
CA LEU A 121 0.24 -11.67 -23.18
C LEU A 121 1.01 -12.99 -23.21
N LEU A 122 1.84 -13.27 -22.21
CA LEU A 122 2.58 -14.54 -22.09
C LEU A 122 1.71 -15.67 -21.55
N LYS A 123 0.43 -15.39 -21.21
CA LYS A 123 -0.52 -16.36 -20.67
C LYS A 123 0.07 -17.15 -19.49
N MET A 124 0.71 -16.43 -18.58
CA MET A 124 1.37 -17.05 -17.43
C MET A 124 0.38 -17.90 -16.62
N PRO A 125 0.74 -19.12 -16.22
CA PRO A 125 -0.16 -20.00 -15.45
C PRO A 125 -0.53 -19.40 -14.09
N HIS A 126 0.40 -18.64 -13.49
CA HIS A 126 0.15 -17.87 -12.27
C HIS A 126 0.93 -16.54 -12.32
N PRO A 127 0.31 -15.41 -11.91
CA PRO A 127 0.95 -14.09 -11.87
C PRO A 127 2.25 -14.02 -11.08
N PHE A 128 2.37 -14.83 -10.02
CA PHE A 128 3.55 -14.96 -9.17
C PHE A 128 4.86 -15.13 -9.94
N ILE A 129 4.86 -15.94 -11.02
CA ILE A 129 6.08 -16.22 -11.81
C ILE A 129 6.62 -14.93 -12.44
N MET A 130 5.72 -14.12 -13.03
CA MET A 130 6.10 -12.85 -13.63
C MET A 130 6.62 -11.87 -12.58
N THR A 131 5.88 -11.69 -11.48
CA THR A 131 6.22 -10.70 -10.46
C THR A 131 7.46 -11.08 -9.65
N LEU A 132 7.75 -12.38 -9.46
CA LEU A 132 9.00 -12.85 -8.90
C LEU A 132 10.19 -12.53 -9.82
N GLY A 133 10.06 -12.76 -11.12
CA GLY A 133 11.09 -12.39 -12.09
C GLY A 133 11.35 -10.88 -12.11
N THR A 134 10.28 -10.08 -12.16
CA THR A 134 10.41 -8.62 -12.17
C THR A 134 10.88 -8.04 -10.84
N LEU A 135 10.65 -8.70 -9.70
CA LEU A 135 11.25 -8.33 -8.42
C LEU A 135 12.77 -8.22 -8.55
N TYR A 136 13.42 -9.26 -9.09
CA TYR A 136 14.88 -9.27 -9.26
C TYR A 136 15.35 -8.34 -10.37
N ILE A 137 14.62 -8.25 -11.48
CA ILE A 137 14.95 -7.34 -12.59
C ILE A 137 14.93 -5.89 -12.11
N PHE A 138 13.82 -5.43 -11.49
CA PHE A 138 13.70 -4.06 -11.04
C PHE A 138 14.68 -3.72 -9.93
N ARG A 139 14.94 -4.67 -9.02
CA ARG A 139 15.96 -4.52 -7.96
C ARG A 139 17.37 -4.42 -8.58
N GLY A 140 17.69 -5.26 -9.55
CA GLY A 140 18.96 -5.23 -10.27
C GLY A 140 19.17 -3.92 -11.03
N VAL A 141 18.16 -3.47 -11.79
CA VAL A 141 18.22 -2.19 -12.52
C VAL A 141 18.40 -1.02 -11.55
N GLY A 142 17.66 -0.99 -10.44
CA GLY A 142 17.81 0.06 -9.43
C GLY A 142 19.19 0.08 -8.79
N ASN A 143 19.80 -1.09 -8.52
CA ASN A 143 21.17 -1.19 -8.02
C ASN A 143 22.20 -0.70 -9.03
N LEU A 144 22.05 -1.04 -10.32
CA LEU A 144 22.92 -0.53 -11.38
C LEU A 144 22.86 0.99 -11.48
N ILE A 145 21.66 1.56 -11.40
CA ILE A 145 21.44 3.01 -11.44
C ILE A 145 22.13 3.73 -10.27
N SER A 146 22.03 3.18 -9.07
CA SER A 146 22.58 3.79 -7.85
C SER A 146 24.08 3.55 -7.66
N GLY A 147 24.65 2.58 -8.39
CA GLY A 147 26.00 2.07 -8.10
C GLY A 147 26.13 1.47 -6.69
N GLY A 148 25.00 1.02 -6.11
CA GLY A 148 24.94 0.46 -4.76
C GLY A 148 24.99 1.48 -3.62
N VAL A 149 24.98 2.79 -3.93
CA VAL A 149 25.06 3.87 -2.92
C VAL A 149 23.77 4.69 -2.84
N PRO A 150 23.44 5.23 -1.66
CA PRO A 150 22.29 6.13 -1.50
C PRO A 150 22.50 7.46 -2.24
N ILE A 151 21.41 8.00 -2.81
CA ILE A 151 21.35 9.33 -3.43
C ILE A 151 20.47 10.19 -2.54
N THR A 152 21.02 11.30 -2.03
CA THR A 152 20.35 12.20 -1.07
C THR A 152 20.22 13.62 -1.60
N GLY A 153 19.45 14.45 -0.90
CA GLY A 153 19.38 15.88 -1.16
C GLY A 153 18.26 16.27 -2.12
N PHE A 154 17.02 15.84 -1.85
CA PHE A 154 15.86 16.25 -2.63
C PHE A 154 15.37 17.65 -2.27
N ALA A 155 14.70 18.31 -3.23
CA ALA A 155 14.08 19.61 -3.04
C ALA A 155 13.08 19.60 -1.87
N ASP A 156 12.92 20.72 -1.17
CA ASP A 156 12.04 20.84 -0.01
C ASP A 156 10.59 20.50 -0.35
N GLN A 157 10.12 20.80 -1.55
CA GLN A 157 8.77 20.47 -2.01
C GLN A 157 8.52 18.96 -2.04
N ILE A 158 9.54 18.14 -2.37
CA ILE A 158 9.45 16.66 -2.31
C ILE A 158 9.44 16.21 -0.85
N ARG A 159 10.27 16.82 -0.01
CA ARG A 159 10.34 16.52 1.43
C ARG A 159 9.02 16.79 2.14
N VAL A 160 8.28 17.83 1.72
CA VAL A 160 6.96 18.16 2.27
C VAL A 160 5.96 17.02 2.09
N ILE A 161 6.03 16.24 1.01
CA ILE A 161 5.07 15.13 0.77
C ILE A 161 5.19 14.05 1.83
N GLY A 162 6.41 13.64 2.18
CA GLY A 162 6.65 12.54 3.13
C GLY A 162 6.86 13.00 4.58
N ASN A 163 7.33 14.24 4.79
CA ASN A 163 7.70 14.72 6.13
C ASN A 163 7.13 16.12 6.45
N GLY A 164 6.27 16.68 5.60
CA GLY A 164 5.62 17.96 5.86
C GLY A 164 4.72 17.91 7.10
N LYS A 165 4.49 19.11 7.65
CA LYS A 165 3.76 19.31 8.89
C LYS A 165 2.73 20.41 8.70
N ILE A 166 1.46 20.10 8.88
CA ILE A 166 0.39 21.10 8.95
C ILE A 166 0.16 21.39 10.42
N LYS A 167 0.58 22.56 10.87
CA LYS A 167 0.47 22.96 12.27
C LYS A 167 -1.00 23.11 12.67
N LEU A 168 -1.30 22.70 13.89
CA LEU A 168 -2.64 22.76 14.47
C LEU A 168 -2.83 23.97 15.40
N GLU A 169 -2.12 25.07 15.15
CA GLU A 169 -2.14 26.30 15.96
C GLU A 169 -3.55 26.88 16.10
N ALA A 170 -4.39 26.73 15.06
CA ALA A 170 -5.79 27.17 15.08
C ALA A 170 -6.67 26.41 16.10
N ILE A 171 -6.29 25.19 16.49
CA ILE A 171 -7.05 24.31 17.39
C ILE A 171 -6.43 24.34 18.80
N TRP A 172 -5.11 24.32 18.91
CA TRP A 172 -4.39 24.13 20.15
C TRP A 172 -3.68 25.40 20.67
N GLY A 173 -3.84 26.53 19.96
CA GLY A 173 -3.24 27.81 20.32
C GLY A 173 -1.86 28.06 19.69
N GLU A 174 -1.43 29.32 19.67
CA GLU A 174 -0.14 29.74 19.14
C GLU A 174 1.01 29.08 19.91
N GLY A 175 2.00 28.57 19.14
CA GLY A 175 3.17 27.87 19.71
C GLY A 175 2.97 26.39 19.99
N SER A 176 1.81 25.81 19.66
CA SER A 176 1.59 24.37 19.79
C SER A 176 2.57 23.58 18.90
N ARG A 177 3.08 22.45 19.41
CA ARG A 177 4.01 21.57 18.68
C ARG A 177 3.27 20.49 17.91
N GLU A 178 1.97 20.42 18.03
CA GLU A 178 1.09 19.46 17.40
C GLU A 178 0.92 19.78 15.92
N TYR A 179 0.98 18.73 15.09
CA TYR A 179 0.84 18.85 13.65
C TYR A 179 0.25 17.58 13.04
N ILE A 180 -0.40 17.73 11.88
CA ILE A 180 -0.82 16.60 11.04
C ILE A 180 0.25 16.37 9.97
N PRO A 181 0.77 15.13 9.81
CA PRO A 181 1.68 14.81 8.70
C PRO A 181 0.98 14.97 7.34
N THR A 182 1.63 15.60 6.37
CA THR A 182 1.09 15.70 5.00
C THR A 182 0.88 14.34 4.35
N SER A 183 1.77 13.37 4.64
CA SER A 183 1.65 11.99 4.17
C SER A 183 0.38 11.29 4.67
N LEU A 184 -0.10 11.61 5.87
CA LEU A 184 -1.37 11.09 6.40
C LEU A 184 -2.57 11.60 5.59
N ILE A 185 -2.57 12.89 5.24
CA ILE A 185 -3.64 13.47 4.43
C ILE A 185 -3.66 12.83 3.05
N LEU A 186 -2.50 12.69 2.43
CA LEU A 186 -2.37 12.03 1.13
C LEU A 186 -2.86 10.58 1.20
N MET A 187 -2.51 9.85 2.26
CA MET A 187 -2.99 8.50 2.52
C MET A 187 -4.53 8.45 2.58
N ILE A 188 -5.16 9.30 3.40
CA ILE A 188 -6.61 9.33 3.56
C ILE A 188 -7.30 9.65 2.22
N VAL A 189 -6.80 10.63 1.47
CA VAL A 189 -7.35 10.99 0.15
C VAL A 189 -7.26 9.82 -0.82
N ILE A 190 -6.13 9.13 -0.89
CA ILE A 190 -5.95 7.98 -1.80
C ILE A 190 -6.86 6.82 -1.36
N PHE A 191 -6.95 6.52 -0.06
CA PHE A 191 -7.86 5.49 0.44
C PHE A 191 -9.31 5.80 0.10
N PHE A 192 -9.73 7.04 0.23
CA PHE A 192 -11.08 7.48 -0.14
C PHE A 192 -11.33 7.31 -1.65
N ILE A 193 -10.38 7.72 -2.51
CA ILE A 193 -10.48 7.56 -3.95
C ILE A 193 -10.62 6.06 -4.31
N PHE A 194 -9.81 5.19 -3.74
CA PHE A 194 -9.84 3.76 -4.02
C PHE A 194 -11.04 3.07 -3.39
N TRP A 195 -11.54 3.56 -2.26
CA TRP A 195 -12.81 3.10 -1.70
C TRP A 195 -13.97 3.40 -2.67
N VAL A 196 -14.06 4.61 -3.21
CA VAL A 196 -15.04 4.96 -4.25
C VAL A 196 -14.83 4.12 -5.49
N PHE A 197 -13.59 4.01 -5.97
CA PHE A 197 -13.25 3.23 -7.16
C PHE A 197 -13.71 1.77 -7.05
N LEU A 198 -13.37 1.09 -5.97
CA LEU A 198 -13.68 -0.33 -5.80
C LEU A 198 -15.16 -0.61 -5.52
N ASN A 199 -15.84 0.24 -4.76
CA ASN A 199 -17.23 -0.01 -4.37
C ASN A 199 -18.26 0.56 -5.36
N HIS A 200 -17.93 1.68 -6.04
CA HIS A 200 -18.92 2.44 -6.83
C HIS A 200 -18.65 2.41 -8.34
N THR A 201 -17.53 1.83 -8.83
CA THR A 201 -17.28 1.74 -10.28
C THR A 201 -17.55 0.34 -10.84
N ARG A 202 -17.78 0.26 -12.16
CA ARG A 202 -17.91 -1.01 -12.87
C ARG A 202 -16.62 -1.84 -12.79
N ILE A 203 -15.46 -1.17 -12.93
CA ILE A 203 -14.15 -1.82 -12.87
C ILE A 203 -13.92 -2.44 -11.50
N GLY A 204 -14.24 -1.73 -10.41
CA GLY A 204 -14.16 -2.26 -9.05
C GLY A 204 -14.99 -3.53 -8.89
N LYS A 205 -16.25 -3.53 -9.33
CA LYS A 205 -17.13 -4.71 -9.29
C LYS A 205 -16.56 -5.88 -10.11
N TRP A 206 -15.93 -5.61 -11.28
CA TRP A 206 -15.30 -6.63 -12.10
C TRP A 206 -14.06 -7.25 -11.44
N ILE A 207 -13.28 -6.46 -10.69
CA ILE A 207 -12.15 -6.94 -9.90
C ILE A 207 -12.61 -8.02 -8.91
N TYR A 208 -13.67 -7.77 -8.14
CA TYR A 208 -14.24 -8.75 -7.21
C TYR A 208 -14.84 -9.95 -7.93
N ALA A 209 -15.54 -9.74 -9.04
CA ALA A 209 -16.15 -10.83 -9.83
C ALA A 209 -15.11 -11.80 -10.38
N ILE A 210 -13.97 -11.25 -10.89
CA ILE A 210 -12.85 -12.07 -11.40
C ILE A 210 -12.26 -12.92 -10.29
N GLY A 211 -12.02 -12.34 -9.11
CA GLY A 211 -11.48 -13.09 -7.98
C GLY A 211 -12.43 -14.15 -7.43
N GLY A 212 -13.74 -13.91 -7.53
CA GLY A 212 -14.74 -14.92 -7.13
C GLY A 212 -14.80 -16.12 -8.07
N ASN A 213 -14.88 -15.89 -9.38
CA ASN A 213 -14.83 -16.92 -10.42
C ASN A 213 -14.45 -16.32 -11.77
N PRO A 214 -13.20 -16.48 -12.22
CA PRO A 214 -12.74 -15.96 -13.50
C PRO A 214 -13.48 -16.52 -14.71
N GLY A 215 -13.95 -17.78 -14.62
CA GLY A 215 -14.72 -18.45 -15.68
C GLY A 215 -16.09 -17.82 -15.84
N ALA A 216 -16.83 -17.67 -14.73
CA ALA A 216 -18.13 -16.99 -14.73
C ALA A 216 -18.02 -15.52 -15.17
N ALA A 217 -16.97 -14.82 -14.74
CA ALA A 217 -16.72 -13.45 -15.17
C ALA A 217 -16.55 -13.34 -16.70
N ARG A 218 -15.79 -14.27 -17.33
CA ARG A 218 -15.66 -14.33 -18.80
C ARG A 218 -16.99 -14.63 -19.48
N ALA A 219 -17.76 -15.58 -18.96
CA ALA A 219 -19.09 -15.92 -19.49
C ALA A 219 -20.06 -14.73 -19.42
N ALA A 220 -19.91 -13.86 -18.42
CA ALA A 220 -20.65 -12.61 -18.27
C ALA A 220 -20.12 -11.45 -19.17
N GLY A 221 -19.15 -11.71 -20.07
CA GLY A 221 -18.60 -10.73 -20.99
C GLY A 221 -17.49 -9.84 -20.40
N ILE A 222 -16.96 -10.13 -19.22
CA ILE A 222 -15.88 -9.36 -18.61
C ILE A 222 -14.54 -9.76 -19.26
N ASN A 223 -13.83 -8.78 -19.80
CA ASN A 223 -12.49 -9.01 -20.32
C ASN A 223 -11.48 -9.10 -19.18
N VAL A 224 -11.25 -10.33 -18.69
CA VAL A 224 -10.37 -10.63 -17.55
C VAL A 224 -8.96 -10.08 -17.77
N ASN A 225 -8.38 -10.27 -18.97
CA ASN A 225 -7.03 -9.82 -19.27
C ASN A 225 -6.89 -8.30 -19.11
N ARG A 226 -7.86 -7.54 -19.67
CA ARG A 226 -7.87 -6.08 -19.56
C ARG A 226 -7.93 -5.62 -18.10
N ILE A 227 -8.75 -6.28 -17.28
CA ILE A 227 -8.87 -5.93 -15.85
C ILE A 227 -7.60 -6.29 -15.09
N LEU A 228 -6.96 -7.42 -15.37
CA LEU A 228 -5.67 -7.76 -14.77
C LEU A 228 -4.59 -6.73 -15.12
N ILE A 229 -4.49 -6.29 -16.39
CA ILE A 229 -3.56 -5.22 -16.77
C ILE A 229 -3.82 -3.95 -15.92
N ILE A 230 -5.07 -3.52 -15.80
CA ILE A 230 -5.44 -2.36 -14.99
C ILE A 230 -5.02 -2.55 -13.53
N VAL A 231 -5.30 -3.71 -12.93
CA VAL A 231 -5.00 -4.01 -11.52
C VAL A 231 -3.50 -3.93 -11.24
N TYR A 232 -2.67 -4.61 -12.06
CA TYR A 232 -1.22 -4.57 -11.86
C TYR A 232 -0.63 -3.18 -12.17
N THR A 233 -1.18 -2.46 -13.15
CA THR A 233 -0.77 -1.09 -13.44
C THR A 233 -1.06 -0.14 -12.27
N LEU A 234 -2.26 -0.24 -11.68
CA LEU A 234 -2.63 0.54 -10.50
C LEU A 234 -1.81 0.14 -9.27
N CYS A 235 -1.50 -1.16 -9.11
CA CYS A 235 -0.63 -1.64 -8.04
C CYS A 235 0.76 -1.00 -8.13
N GLY A 236 1.39 -1.05 -9.31
CA GLY A 236 2.68 -0.41 -9.54
C GLY A 236 2.63 1.12 -9.38
N PHE A 237 1.57 1.78 -9.87
CA PHE A 237 1.37 3.22 -9.69
C PHE A 237 1.31 3.61 -8.20
N LEU A 238 0.56 2.86 -7.39
CA LEU A 238 0.51 3.07 -5.94
C LEU A 238 1.86 2.80 -5.27
N ALA A 239 2.59 1.77 -5.70
CA ALA A 239 3.96 1.53 -5.22
C ALA A 239 4.88 2.72 -5.55
N GLY A 240 4.73 3.33 -6.74
CA GLY A 240 5.43 4.57 -7.11
C GLY A 240 5.09 5.76 -6.22
N ILE A 241 3.80 5.92 -5.85
CA ILE A 241 3.38 6.95 -4.87
C ILE A 241 3.99 6.64 -3.49
N GLY A 242 3.99 5.38 -3.06
CA GLY A 242 4.68 4.95 -1.84
C GLY A 242 6.16 5.32 -1.86
N GLY A 243 6.83 5.14 -2.99
CA GLY A 243 8.21 5.58 -3.24
C GLY A 243 8.38 7.10 -3.09
N LEU A 244 7.48 7.91 -3.65
CA LEU A 244 7.50 9.36 -3.51
C LEU A 244 7.34 9.80 -2.04
N ILE A 245 6.41 9.20 -1.29
CA ILE A 245 6.23 9.49 0.14
C ILE A 245 7.49 9.10 0.92
N LEU A 246 8.07 7.93 0.61
CA LEU A 246 9.30 7.45 1.25
C LEU A 246 10.49 8.37 0.94
N ALA A 247 10.64 8.84 -0.32
CA ALA A 247 11.64 9.83 -0.71
C ALA A 247 11.54 11.11 0.13
N GLY A 248 10.33 11.64 0.27
CA GLY A 248 10.07 12.83 1.08
C GLY A 248 10.36 12.61 2.57
N ARG A 249 10.10 11.40 3.08
CA ARG A 249 10.33 11.04 4.48
C ARG A 249 11.81 10.90 4.81
N THR A 250 12.56 10.18 3.98
CA THR A 250 13.98 9.85 4.24
C THR A 250 14.96 10.84 3.64
N ASN A 251 14.50 11.70 2.73
CA ASN A 251 15.34 12.56 1.91
C ASN A 251 16.46 11.80 1.17
N SER A 252 16.20 10.55 0.82
CA SER A 252 17.17 9.62 0.24
C SER A 252 16.51 8.56 -0.61
N ALA A 253 17.13 8.22 -1.74
CA ALA A 253 16.89 6.99 -2.49
C ALA A 253 18.04 6.02 -2.19
N TYR A 254 17.73 4.82 -1.70
CA TYR A 254 18.73 3.86 -1.25
C TYR A 254 18.45 2.45 -1.77
N PRO A 255 19.50 1.63 -2.02
CA PRO A 255 19.39 0.32 -2.69
C PRO A 255 18.47 -0.68 -2.01
N ASN A 256 18.36 -0.62 -0.68
CA ASN A 256 17.51 -1.53 0.11
C ASN A 256 16.10 -0.98 0.36
N ALA A 257 15.69 0.11 -0.31
CA ALA A 257 14.35 0.64 -0.17
C ALA A 257 13.30 -0.42 -0.56
N GLY A 258 12.25 -0.52 0.24
CA GLY A 258 11.16 -1.48 0.00
C GLY A 258 11.56 -2.97 0.09
N LEU A 259 12.73 -3.31 0.65
CA LEU A 259 13.11 -4.72 0.84
C LEU A 259 12.13 -5.38 1.82
N GLN A 260 11.58 -6.54 1.44
CA GLN A 260 10.56 -7.30 2.17
C GLN A 260 9.19 -6.59 2.34
N SER A 261 9.04 -5.35 1.86
CA SER A 261 7.77 -4.62 1.98
C SER A 261 6.62 -5.26 1.20
N GLU A 262 6.91 -6.10 0.21
CA GLU A 262 5.93 -6.96 -0.47
C GLU A 262 5.26 -7.92 0.51
N LEU A 263 6.04 -8.56 1.40
CA LEU A 263 5.53 -9.49 2.41
C LEU A 263 4.71 -8.76 3.48
N ASP A 264 5.19 -7.61 3.94
CA ASP A 264 4.48 -6.75 4.90
C ASP A 264 3.13 -6.28 4.32
N ALA A 265 3.11 -5.89 3.03
CA ALA A 265 1.88 -5.47 2.37
C ALA A 265 0.88 -6.62 2.24
N ILE A 266 1.33 -7.83 1.86
CA ILE A 266 0.49 -9.03 1.80
C ILE A 266 -0.05 -9.36 3.19
N ALA A 267 0.81 -9.37 4.22
CA ALA A 267 0.41 -9.65 5.60
C ALA A 267 -0.65 -8.64 6.07
N ALA A 268 -0.45 -7.34 5.84
CA ALA A 268 -1.41 -6.31 6.20
C ALA A 268 -2.77 -6.52 5.51
N VAL A 269 -2.78 -6.89 4.24
CA VAL A 269 -4.00 -7.14 3.47
C VAL A 269 -4.76 -8.36 4.00
N ILE A 270 -4.05 -9.45 4.33
CA ILE A 270 -4.66 -10.67 4.86
C ILE A 270 -5.16 -10.46 6.30
N ILE A 271 -4.35 -9.85 7.17
CA ILE A 271 -4.77 -9.46 8.52
C ILE A 271 -5.99 -8.54 8.44
N GLY A 272 -6.04 -7.65 7.44
CA GLY A 272 -7.19 -6.79 7.14
C GLY A 272 -8.45 -7.54 6.66
N GLY A 273 -8.43 -8.88 6.58
CA GLY A 273 -9.58 -9.73 6.26
C GLY A 273 -9.83 -9.92 4.77
N ALA A 274 -8.87 -9.62 3.90
CA ALA A 274 -8.97 -10.00 2.50
C ALA A 274 -8.72 -11.50 2.32
N SER A 275 -9.51 -12.13 1.44
CA SER A 275 -9.33 -13.55 1.11
C SER A 275 -8.12 -13.74 0.20
N PHE A 276 -7.21 -14.61 0.61
CA PHE A 276 -6.06 -15.01 -0.23
C PHE A 276 -6.51 -15.73 -1.53
N PHE A 277 -7.71 -16.31 -1.52
CA PHE A 277 -8.30 -16.98 -2.68
C PHE A 277 -9.08 -16.04 -3.61
N GLY A 278 -9.06 -14.73 -3.32
CA GLY A 278 -9.72 -13.70 -4.12
C GLY A 278 -11.19 -13.46 -3.77
N GLY A 279 -11.79 -12.50 -4.46
CA GLY A 279 -13.23 -12.19 -4.44
C GLY A 279 -13.77 -11.52 -3.17
N ARG A 280 -12.97 -11.37 -2.10
CA ARG A 280 -13.41 -10.82 -0.81
C ARG A 280 -12.34 -9.94 -0.18
N GLY A 281 -12.80 -8.89 0.48
CA GLY A 281 -11.98 -7.94 1.22
C GLY A 281 -12.56 -6.53 1.14
N THR A 282 -12.06 -5.62 1.98
CA THR A 282 -12.51 -4.22 2.02
C THR A 282 -11.33 -3.27 2.17
N VAL A 283 -11.46 -2.07 1.61
CA VAL A 283 -10.45 -1.01 1.74
C VAL A 283 -10.24 -0.61 3.21
N LEU A 284 -11.31 -0.60 4.01
CA LEU A 284 -11.23 -0.32 5.47
C LEU A 284 -10.48 -1.43 6.21
N GLY A 285 -10.66 -2.70 5.78
CA GLY A 285 -9.89 -3.81 6.31
C GLY A 285 -8.40 -3.66 6.03
N VAL A 286 -8.02 -3.27 4.82
CA VAL A 286 -6.62 -2.98 4.46
C VAL A 286 -6.05 -1.89 5.37
N PHE A 287 -6.80 -0.80 5.58
CA PHE A 287 -6.38 0.27 6.49
C PHE A 287 -6.10 -0.25 7.90
N ALA A 288 -7.02 -1.05 8.45
CA ALA A 288 -6.85 -1.65 9.77
C ALA A 288 -5.64 -2.59 9.82
N GLY A 289 -5.44 -3.43 8.80
CA GLY A 289 -4.30 -4.33 8.71
C GLY A 289 -2.96 -3.58 8.65
N VAL A 290 -2.87 -2.50 7.87
CA VAL A 290 -1.65 -1.68 7.83
C VAL A 290 -1.40 -0.97 9.15
N MET A 291 -2.45 -0.53 9.86
CA MET A 291 -2.31 0.04 11.22
C MET A 291 -1.73 -0.98 12.19
N ILE A 292 -2.18 -2.25 12.15
CA ILE A 292 -1.61 -3.33 12.99
C ILE A 292 -0.13 -3.54 12.70
N MET A 293 0.25 -3.54 11.42
CA MET A 293 1.66 -3.73 11.04
C MET A 293 2.55 -2.52 11.36
N GLY A 294 1.96 -1.33 11.51
CA GLY A 294 2.69 -0.09 11.79
C GLY A 294 2.84 0.26 13.27
N ILE A 295 2.05 -0.36 14.14
CA ILE A 295 2.09 -0.22 15.60
C ILE A 295 3.15 -1.14 16.21
#